data_dbc8559f0a9d69d14696bacee3940c74
#
_entry.id   dbc8559f0a9d69d14696bacee3940c74
#
_cell.length_a   1.000
_cell.length_b   1.000
_cell.length_c   1.000
_cell.angle_alpha   90.00
_cell.angle_beta   90.00
_cell.angle_gamma   90.00
#
_symmetry.space_group_name_H-M   'P 1'
#
loop_
_entity.id
_entity.type
_entity.pdbx_description
1 polymer ?
#
loop_
_entity_poly.entity_id
_entity_poly.type
_entity_poly.pdbx_seq_one_letter_code
_entity_poly.pdbx_strand_id
1 'polypeptide(L)'
;MDIKSLMNTKQDILRSNLQILIDHPVTKGDQCESAWIEFFRGFLPNKYAIDKGFIFDSKGNISEQIDIIIYDALYTPLVFCTNSGEKFVTAESVYAVFESKPTIDKTKLEYADKKIKSVTSLYRTSREMISSGKRVGPRKLTPILGGILSVDSVGIDTISKHVNRYKGIDFGCAINNFTFHVRRNENREFLSLITSSKDETILSFFYLILDELYKLGTVAGLDIREYAYATLEQFKIERGGV
;
A
#
# COMPACT_ATOMS: atom_id res chain seq x y z
N MET A 1 -1.88 -8.54 -30.36
CA MET A 1 -2.15 -7.57 -29.26
C MET A 1 -0.88 -7.48 -28.49
N ASP A 2 -0.28 -6.30 -28.39
CA ASP A 2 0.91 -6.10 -27.55
C ASP A 2 0.51 -5.62 -26.14
N ILE A 3 1.45 -5.66 -25.21
CA ILE A 3 1.20 -5.30 -23.81
C ILE A 3 0.84 -3.82 -23.64
N LYS A 4 1.38 -2.94 -24.49
CA LYS A 4 1.07 -1.51 -24.46
C LYS A 4 -0.39 -1.26 -24.82
N SER A 5 -0.90 -1.91 -25.88
CA SER A 5 -2.32 -1.85 -26.25
C SER A 5 -3.23 -2.39 -25.13
N LEU A 6 -2.84 -3.49 -24.48
CA LEU A 6 -3.60 -4.05 -23.36
C LEU A 6 -3.67 -3.06 -22.18
N MET A 7 -2.53 -2.44 -21.82
CA MET A 7 -2.47 -1.48 -20.71
C MET A 7 -3.20 -0.18 -21.03
N ASN A 8 -3.16 0.29 -22.27
CA ASN A 8 -3.97 1.44 -22.69
C ASN A 8 -5.46 1.15 -22.54
N THR A 9 -5.93 -0.04 -22.96
CA THR A 9 -7.32 -0.47 -22.73
C THR A 9 -7.65 -0.50 -21.23
N LYS A 10 -6.77 -1.02 -20.37
CA LYS A 10 -6.97 -1.00 -18.92
C LYS A 10 -7.00 0.41 -18.35
N GLN A 11 -6.16 1.32 -18.85
CA GLN A 11 -6.16 2.72 -18.47
C GLN A 11 -7.49 3.39 -18.83
N ASP A 12 -8.00 3.14 -20.03
CA ASP A 12 -9.26 3.73 -20.49
C ASP A 12 -10.47 3.21 -19.69
N ILE A 13 -10.49 1.91 -19.37
CA ILE A 13 -11.51 1.31 -18.50
C ILE A 13 -11.46 1.94 -17.10
N LEU A 14 -10.29 2.04 -16.50
CA LEU A 14 -10.12 2.63 -15.16
C LEU A 14 -10.51 4.11 -15.18
N ARG A 15 -10.09 4.86 -16.21
CA ARG A 15 -10.47 6.27 -16.39
C ARG A 15 -11.99 6.40 -16.49
N SER A 16 -12.65 5.58 -17.31
CA SER A 16 -14.11 5.59 -17.47
C SER A 16 -14.82 5.29 -16.15
N ASN A 17 -14.38 4.27 -15.42
CA ASN A 17 -14.95 3.92 -14.12
C ASN A 17 -14.82 5.10 -13.14
N LEU A 18 -13.64 5.70 -13.03
CA LEU A 18 -13.41 6.83 -12.14
C LEU A 18 -14.20 8.10 -12.58
N GLN A 19 -14.35 8.33 -13.88
CA GLN A 19 -15.11 9.48 -14.42
C GLN A 19 -16.61 9.39 -14.08
N ILE A 20 -17.22 8.23 -14.29
CA ILE A 20 -18.64 7.98 -13.92
C ILE A 20 -18.88 8.29 -12.44
N LEU A 21 -17.90 8.00 -11.58
CA LEU A 21 -17.97 8.19 -10.16
C LEU A 21 -17.82 9.66 -9.74
N ILE A 22 -17.11 10.46 -10.52
CA ILE A 22 -16.95 11.91 -10.28
C ILE A 22 -18.25 12.65 -10.57
N ASP A 23 -19.04 12.20 -11.52
CA ASP A 23 -20.29 12.84 -11.94
C ASP A 23 -21.47 12.57 -10.97
N HIS A 24 -21.35 11.61 -10.06
CA HIS A 24 -22.36 11.28 -9.04
C HIS A 24 -21.93 11.69 -7.62
N PRO A 25 -22.49 12.80 -7.05
CA PRO A 25 -21.96 13.43 -5.81
C PRO A 25 -22.09 12.63 -4.51
N VAL A 26 -22.97 11.64 -4.43
CA VAL A 26 -23.40 11.04 -3.14
C VAL A 26 -22.46 9.95 -2.62
N THR A 27 -21.57 9.40 -3.46
CA THR A 27 -20.72 8.25 -3.10
C THR A 27 -19.28 8.34 -3.62
N LYS A 28 -18.79 9.55 -3.87
CA LYS A 28 -17.51 9.81 -4.58
C LYS A 28 -16.25 9.15 -3.99
N GLY A 29 -16.13 9.07 -2.66
CA GLY A 29 -14.95 8.54 -2.00
C GLY A 29 -14.82 7.03 -2.17
N ASP A 30 -15.78 6.27 -1.68
CA ASP A 30 -15.74 4.81 -1.61
C ASP A 30 -15.67 4.13 -2.99
N GLN A 31 -16.25 4.74 -4.00
CA GLN A 31 -16.26 4.18 -5.36
C GLN A 31 -14.92 4.37 -6.09
N CYS A 32 -14.23 5.51 -5.90
CA CYS A 32 -12.89 5.69 -6.44
C CYS A 32 -11.91 4.68 -5.83
N GLU A 33 -12.01 4.45 -4.52
CA GLU A 33 -11.22 3.45 -3.82
C GLU A 33 -11.49 2.05 -4.38
N SER A 34 -12.76 1.68 -4.57
CA SER A 34 -13.18 0.39 -5.14
C SER A 34 -12.62 0.19 -6.55
N ALA A 35 -12.64 1.21 -7.42
CA ALA A 35 -12.10 1.11 -8.78
C ALA A 35 -10.57 0.85 -8.77
N TRP A 36 -9.83 1.50 -7.89
CA TRP A 36 -8.41 1.23 -7.72
C TRP A 36 -8.14 -0.17 -7.12
N ILE A 37 -8.94 -0.62 -6.16
CA ILE A 37 -8.84 -1.98 -5.60
C ILE A 37 -9.06 -3.02 -6.69
N GLU A 38 -10.08 -2.86 -7.52
CA GLU A 38 -10.35 -3.76 -8.66
C GLU A 38 -9.22 -3.73 -9.69
N PHE A 39 -8.67 -2.56 -9.97
CA PHE A 39 -7.51 -2.42 -10.85
C PHE A 39 -6.33 -3.25 -10.34
N PHE A 40 -5.94 -3.11 -9.06
CA PHE A 40 -4.85 -3.88 -8.47
C PHE A 40 -5.13 -5.39 -8.50
N ARG A 41 -6.35 -5.81 -8.14
CA ARG A 41 -6.77 -7.22 -8.19
C ARG A 41 -6.71 -7.80 -9.60
N GLY A 42 -6.88 -6.97 -10.62
CA GLY A 42 -6.86 -7.38 -12.02
C GLY A 42 -5.47 -7.72 -12.56
N PHE A 43 -4.38 -7.37 -11.86
CA PHE A 43 -3.03 -7.65 -12.35
C PHE A 43 -2.03 -8.14 -11.29
N LEU A 44 -2.26 -7.89 -10.01
CA LEU A 44 -1.34 -8.40 -8.98
C LEU A 44 -1.53 -9.90 -8.79
N PRO A 45 -0.43 -10.67 -8.59
CA PRO A 45 -0.51 -12.08 -8.25
C PRO A 45 -1.32 -12.34 -6.97
N ASN A 46 -1.97 -13.51 -6.89
CA ASN A 46 -2.84 -13.91 -5.77
C ASN A 46 -2.16 -13.95 -4.38
N LYS A 47 -0.84 -13.85 -4.32
CA LYS A 47 -0.15 -13.68 -3.03
C LYS A 47 -0.42 -12.33 -2.37
N TYR A 48 -0.91 -11.36 -3.13
CA TYR A 48 -1.28 -10.05 -2.63
C TYR A 48 -2.80 -9.97 -2.46
N ALA A 49 -3.24 -9.71 -1.24
CA ALA A 49 -4.61 -9.29 -0.98
C ALA A 49 -4.67 -7.75 -1.02
N ILE A 50 -5.80 -7.23 -1.48
CA ILE A 50 -6.01 -5.79 -1.62
C ILE A 50 -7.37 -5.44 -1.01
N ASP A 51 -7.35 -4.60 0.01
CA ASP A 51 -8.55 -4.19 0.73
C ASP A 51 -8.43 -2.77 1.28
N LYS A 52 -9.58 -2.20 1.70
CA LYS A 52 -9.68 -1.01 2.54
C LYS A 52 -9.80 -1.43 4.00
N GLY A 53 -9.21 -0.68 4.93
CA GLY A 53 -9.36 -0.98 6.34
C GLY A 53 -8.32 -0.34 7.24
N PHE A 54 -8.04 -1.00 8.35
CA PHE A 54 -7.12 -0.56 9.39
C PHE A 54 -5.95 -1.53 9.51
N ILE A 55 -4.83 -1.03 9.98
CA ILE A 55 -3.63 -1.83 10.25
C ILE A 55 -3.35 -1.73 11.74
N PHE A 56 -3.06 -2.86 12.37
CA PHE A 56 -2.82 -2.92 13.81
C PHE A 56 -1.54 -3.69 14.13
N ASP A 57 -0.99 -3.43 15.33
CA ASP A 57 0.21 -4.09 15.83
C ASP A 57 -0.05 -4.89 17.12
N SER A 58 0.95 -5.67 17.54
CA SER A 58 0.87 -6.48 18.78
C SER A 58 0.88 -5.66 20.07
N LYS A 59 1.12 -4.35 20.00
CA LYS A 59 1.07 -3.44 21.15
C LYS A 59 -0.28 -2.75 21.33
N GLY A 60 -1.26 -3.07 20.46
CA GLY A 60 -2.59 -2.49 20.49
C GLY A 60 -2.73 -1.15 19.78
N ASN A 61 -1.70 -0.70 19.04
CA ASN A 61 -1.83 0.50 18.21
C ASN A 61 -2.54 0.17 16.91
N ILE A 62 -3.34 1.13 16.42
CA ILE A 62 -4.12 1.02 15.18
C ILE A 62 -3.84 2.24 14.32
N SER A 63 -3.68 2.05 13.01
CA SER A 63 -3.51 3.13 12.03
C SER A 63 -4.80 3.94 11.86
N GLU A 64 -4.71 5.07 11.18
CA GLU A 64 -5.89 5.66 10.53
C GLU A 64 -6.45 4.69 9.48
N GLN A 65 -7.71 4.87 9.06
CA GLN A 65 -8.30 4.07 7.99
C GLN A 65 -7.56 4.34 6.68
N ILE A 66 -7.13 3.28 6.01
CA ILE A 66 -6.39 3.32 4.76
C ILE A 66 -7.30 2.92 3.61
N ASP A 67 -7.29 3.69 2.55
CA ASP A 67 -8.17 3.50 1.40
C ASP A 67 -7.79 2.23 0.61
N ILE A 68 -6.48 1.93 0.49
CA ILE A 68 -5.99 0.75 -0.21
C ILE A 68 -4.79 0.18 0.53
N ILE A 69 -4.90 -1.07 0.98
CA ILE A 69 -3.85 -1.84 1.65
C ILE A 69 -3.48 -3.00 0.73
N ILE A 70 -2.22 -3.12 0.35
CA ILE A 70 -1.66 -4.31 -0.32
C ILE A 70 -0.91 -5.11 0.72
N TYR A 71 -1.36 -6.33 1.00
CA TYR A 71 -0.80 -7.16 2.06
C TYR A 71 -0.64 -8.62 1.63
N ASP A 72 0.10 -9.38 2.41
CA ASP A 72 0.39 -10.79 2.12
C ASP A 72 -0.86 -11.67 2.37
N ALA A 73 -1.33 -12.35 1.32
CA ALA A 73 -2.48 -13.25 1.39
C ALA A 73 -2.11 -14.68 1.85
N LEU A 74 -0.82 -15.05 1.84
CA LEU A 74 -0.39 -16.43 2.09
C LEU A 74 0.09 -16.63 3.53
N TYR A 75 0.79 -15.65 4.11
CA TYR A 75 1.44 -15.77 5.40
C TYR A 75 0.86 -14.83 6.46
N THR A 76 -0.34 -14.28 6.20
CA THR A 76 -1.07 -13.41 7.14
C THR A 76 -2.09 -14.22 7.92
N PRO A 77 -1.77 -14.69 9.14
CA PRO A 77 -2.70 -15.53 9.92
C PRO A 77 -3.79 -14.73 10.60
N LEU A 78 -3.66 -13.41 10.73
CA LEU A 78 -4.55 -12.53 11.46
C LEU A 78 -5.08 -11.42 10.55
N VAL A 79 -6.20 -11.69 9.91
CA VAL A 79 -7.06 -10.68 9.28
C VAL A 79 -8.42 -10.79 9.93
N PHE A 80 -8.90 -9.70 10.53
CA PHE A 80 -10.23 -9.64 11.12
C PHE A 80 -11.15 -8.83 10.21
N CYS A 81 -12.41 -9.27 10.15
CA CYS A 81 -13.46 -8.54 9.46
C CYS A 81 -14.58 -8.29 10.48
N THR A 82 -14.99 -7.04 10.65
CA THR A 82 -16.13 -6.69 11.48
C THR A 82 -17.43 -7.06 10.80
N ASN A 83 -18.53 -7.09 11.54
CA ASN A 83 -19.86 -7.30 10.97
C ASN A 83 -20.26 -6.17 10.00
N SER A 84 -19.66 -4.99 10.10
CA SER A 84 -19.80 -3.86 9.18
C SER A 84 -18.93 -3.97 7.92
N GLY A 85 -18.09 -5.02 7.82
CA GLY A 85 -17.24 -5.27 6.66
C GLY A 85 -15.86 -4.57 6.71
N GLU A 86 -15.53 -3.89 7.83
CA GLU A 86 -14.21 -3.27 8.00
C GLU A 86 -13.14 -4.33 8.24
N LYS A 87 -12.01 -4.21 7.55
CA LYS A 87 -10.88 -5.13 7.70
C LYS A 87 -9.79 -4.56 8.60
N PHE A 88 -9.22 -5.44 9.40
CA PHE A 88 -8.07 -5.17 10.27
C PHE A 88 -6.96 -6.15 9.90
N VAL A 89 -5.82 -5.62 9.48
CA VAL A 89 -4.66 -6.37 8.98
C VAL A 89 -3.46 -6.12 9.88
N THR A 90 -2.67 -7.15 10.16
CA THR A 90 -1.45 -7.00 10.97
C THR A 90 -0.38 -6.19 10.24
N ALA A 91 0.34 -5.35 10.96
CA ALA A 91 1.36 -4.46 10.40
C ALA A 91 2.50 -5.20 9.69
N GLU A 92 2.84 -6.41 10.14
CA GLU A 92 3.86 -7.26 9.52
C GLU A 92 3.50 -7.69 8.10
N SER A 93 2.20 -7.81 7.82
CA SER A 93 1.70 -8.35 6.56
C SER A 93 1.65 -7.33 5.43
N VAL A 94 1.83 -6.05 5.74
CA VAL A 94 1.63 -4.96 4.79
C VAL A 94 2.85 -4.74 3.90
N TYR A 95 2.63 -4.74 2.58
CA TYR A 95 3.62 -4.37 1.58
C TYR A 95 3.53 -2.88 1.20
N ALA A 96 2.31 -2.41 0.94
CA ALA A 96 2.09 -1.05 0.47
C ALA A 96 0.74 -0.50 0.93
N VAL A 97 0.65 0.81 1.07
CA VAL A 97 -0.58 1.53 1.39
C VAL A 97 -0.74 2.75 0.48
N PHE A 98 -1.97 2.98 0.03
CA PHE A 98 -2.28 4.11 -0.83
C PHE A 98 -3.50 4.87 -0.31
N GLU A 99 -3.44 6.17 -0.49
CA GLU A 99 -4.57 7.08 -0.33
C GLU A 99 -5.14 7.40 -1.71
N SER A 100 -6.46 7.37 -1.85
CA SER A 100 -7.18 7.73 -3.09
C SER A 100 -7.82 9.10 -2.95
N LYS A 101 -7.54 9.99 -3.91
CA LYS A 101 -8.10 11.35 -3.95
C LYS A 101 -8.49 11.73 -5.38
N PRO A 102 -9.47 12.59 -5.59
CA PRO A 102 -9.83 13.06 -6.94
C PRO A 102 -8.66 13.75 -7.65
N THR A 103 -7.87 14.53 -6.92
CA THR A 103 -6.74 15.30 -7.47
C THR A 103 -5.58 15.29 -6.50
N ILE A 104 -4.34 15.15 -6.99
CA ILE A 104 -3.12 15.31 -6.20
C ILE A 104 -2.74 16.79 -6.17
N ASP A 105 -2.68 17.35 -4.97
CA ASP A 105 -2.16 18.68 -4.66
C ASP A 105 -1.31 18.63 -3.39
N LYS A 106 -0.74 19.77 -2.98
CA LYS A 106 0.06 19.88 -1.75
C LYS A 106 -0.69 19.35 -0.52
N THR A 107 -1.95 19.74 -0.35
CA THR A 107 -2.77 19.39 0.82
C THR A 107 -3.05 17.90 0.86
N LYS A 108 -3.31 17.29 -0.30
CA LYS A 108 -3.58 15.85 -0.43
C LYS A 108 -2.30 15.04 -0.23
N LEU A 109 -1.15 15.52 -0.69
CA LEU A 109 0.15 14.91 -0.39
C LEU A 109 0.44 14.90 1.12
N GLU A 110 0.20 16.02 1.81
CA GLU A 110 0.37 16.13 3.26
C GLU A 110 -0.55 15.18 4.01
N TYR A 111 -1.81 15.11 3.60
CA TYR A 111 -2.81 14.20 4.18
C TYR A 111 -2.42 12.72 3.97
N ALA A 112 -2.02 12.34 2.76
CA ALA A 112 -1.58 11.00 2.46
C ALA A 112 -0.32 10.61 3.26
N ASP A 113 0.67 11.51 3.35
CA ASP A 113 1.87 11.29 4.17
C ASP A 113 1.53 11.06 5.65
N LYS A 114 0.57 11.81 6.21
CA LYS A 114 0.11 11.61 7.60
C LYS A 114 -0.50 10.22 7.78
N LYS A 115 -1.39 9.78 6.88
CA LYS A 115 -1.99 8.45 6.92
C LYS A 115 -0.94 7.34 6.77
N ILE A 116 -0.03 7.47 5.82
CA ILE A 116 1.06 6.51 5.64
C ILE A 116 1.94 6.42 6.88
N LYS A 117 2.22 7.56 7.53
CA LYS A 117 2.97 7.59 8.79
C LYS A 117 2.25 6.87 9.94
N SER A 118 0.92 6.93 10.01
CA SER A 118 0.17 6.16 11.01
C SER A 118 0.39 4.65 10.87
N VAL A 119 0.66 4.18 9.66
CA VAL A 119 0.99 2.78 9.38
C VAL A 119 2.47 2.48 9.65
N THR A 120 3.38 3.29 9.11
CA THR A 120 4.82 3.03 9.20
C THR A 120 5.39 3.19 10.62
N SER A 121 4.66 3.83 11.52
CA SER A 121 5.00 3.95 12.94
C SER A 121 4.58 2.74 13.78
N LEU A 122 3.76 1.84 13.25
CA LEU A 122 3.33 0.64 13.97
C LEU A 122 4.50 -0.30 14.25
N TYR A 123 4.43 -0.95 15.40
CA TYR A 123 5.43 -1.95 15.78
C TYR A 123 5.26 -3.21 14.92
N ARG A 124 6.35 -3.76 14.43
CA ARG A 124 6.36 -4.99 13.64
C ARG A 124 7.34 -5.98 14.22
N THR A 125 6.88 -7.22 14.37
CA THR A 125 7.70 -8.34 14.81
C THR A 125 8.46 -8.98 13.65
N SER A 126 9.49 -9.75 13.95
CA SER A 126 10.13 -10.66 13.01
C SER A 126 10.63 -11.87 13.78
N ARG A 127 10.24 -13.06 13.36
CA ARG A 127 10.65 -14.31 13.99
C ARG A 127 11.28 -15.27 13.00
N GLU A 128 11.95 -16.28 13.56
CA GLU A 128 12.38 -17.45 12.80
C GLU A 128 11.17 -18.16 12.18
N MET A 129 11.31 -18.58 10.93
CA MET A 129 10.30 -19.34 10.20
C MET A 129 10.96 -20.47 9.41
N ILE A 130 10.16 -21.48 9.05
CA ILE A 130 10.59 -22.54 8.13
C ILE A 130 10.20 -22.10 6.71
N SER A 131 11.19 -22.01 5.82
CA SER A 131 10.97 -21.74 4.40
C SER A 131 11.69 -22.78 3.58
N SER A 132 10.96 -23.46 2.68
CA SER A 132 11.50 -24.55 1.85
C SER A 132 12.21 -25.63 2.66
N GLY A 133 11.67 -26.01 3.82
CA GLY A 133 12.23 -27.04 4.71
C GLY A 133 13.46 -26.61 5.51
N LYS A 134 13.89 -25.36 5.40
CA LYS A 134 15.04 -24.82 6.14
C LYS A 134 14.59 -23.77 7.16
N ARG A 135 15.27 -23.74 8.33
CA ARG A 135 15.11 -22.65 9.30
C ARG A 135 15.74 -21.38 8.73
N VAL A 136 14.97 -20.32 8.71
CA VAL A 136 15.41 -18.96 8.32
C VAL A 136 15.20 -18.06 9.53
N GLY A 137 16.29 -17.45 10.01
CA GLY A 137 16.23 -16.54 11.15
C GLY A 137 15.36 -15.31 10.91
N PRO A 138 15.14 -14.49 11.96
CA PRO A 138 14.39 -13.24 11.84
C PRO A 138 14.95 -12.38 10.71
N ARG A 139 14.08 -11.88 9.85
CA ARG A 139 14.47 -11.00 8.74
C ARG A 139 14.47 -9.54 9.19
N LYS A 140 15.34 -8.74 8.58
CA LYS A 140 15.20 -7.28 8.63
C LYS A 140 13.81 -6.91 8.06
N LEU A 141 13.10 -6.04 8.77
CA LEU A 141 11.80 -5.56 8.32
C LEU A 141 11.95 -4.78 7.01
N THR A 142 11.15 -5.16 6.02
CA THR A 142 11.06 -4.41 4.76
C THR A 142 10.32 -3.09 4.98
N PRO A 143 10.63 -2.02 4.23
CA PRO A 143 9.82 -0.81 4.28
C PRO A 143 8.39 -1.10 3.81
N ILE A 144 7.41 -0.44 4.43
CA ILE A 144 6.05 -0.36 3.87
C ILE A 144 6.07 0.78 2.86
N LEU A 145 5.67 0.48 1.64
CA LEU A 145 5.61 1.45 0.56
C LEU A 145 4.37 2.33 0.72
N GLY A 146 4.50 3.62 0.40
CA GLY A 146 3.40 4.57 0.52
C GLY A 146 3.13 5.31 -0.78
N GLY A 147 1.86 5.59 -1.08
CA GLY A 147 1.54 6.33 -2.28
C GLY A 147 0.19 7.04 -2.27
N ILE A 148 -0.05 7.81 -3.35
CA ILE A 148 -1.30 8.51 -3.59
C ILE A 148 -1.79 8.25 -5.02
N LEU A 149 -3.08 7.96 -5.15
CA LEU A 149 -3.75 7.63 -6.40
C LEU A 149 -4.84 8.64 -6.70
N SER A 150 -4.97 9.03 -7.96
CA SER A 150 -5.97 10.04 -8.36
C SER A 150 -6.34 9.96 -9.84
N VAL A 151 -7.35 10.73 -10.21
CA VAL A 151 -7.68 11.01 -11.60
C VAL A 151 -6.76 12.10 -12.15
N ASP A 152 -6.62 13.21 -11.42
CA ASP A 152 -5.89 14.39 -11.84
C ASP A 152 -4.78 14.80 -10.85
N SER A 153 -3.91 15.69 -11.30
CA SER A 153 -2.83 16.25 -10.48
C SER A 153 -2.53 17.69 -10.88
N VAL A 154 -2.05 18.47 -9.95
CA VAL A 154 -1.31 19.72 -10.26
C VAL A 154 -0.02 19.40 -11.01
N GLY A 155 0.57 20.39 -11.68
CA GLY A 155 1.79 20.20 -12.45
C GLY A 155 2.95 19.60 -11.64
N ILE A 156 3.82 18.85 -12.34
CA ILE A 156 4.95 18.11 -11.74
C ILE A 156 5.89 19.01 -10.96
N ASP A 157 6.08 20.26 -11.35
CA ASP A 157 6.91 21.22 -10.62
C ASP A 157 6.40 21.48 -9.21
N THR A 158 5.09 21.50 -9.03
CA THR A 158 4.47 21.65 -7.71
C THR A 158 4.66 20.39 -6.88
N ILE A 159 4.46 19.21 -7.49
CA ILE A 159 4.70 17.91 -6.82
C ILE A 159 6.17 17.82 -6.37
N SER A 160 7.12 18.10 -7.25
CA SER A 160 8.55 18.05 -6.99
C SER A 160 8.98 18.91 -5.80
N LYS A 161 8.42 20.13 -5.68
CA LYS A 161 8.70 21.03 -4.56
C LYS A 161 8.25 20.50 -3.20
N HIS A 162 7.21 19.68 -3.17
CA HIS A 162 6.58 19.23 -1.93
C HIS A 162 6.92 17.80 -1.55
N VAL A 163 7.05 16.89 -2.50
CA VAL A 163 7.24 15.45 -2.26
C VAL A 163 8.49 15.13 -1.44
N ASN A 164 9.52 15.98 -1.52
CA ASN A 164 10.72 15.83 -0.70
C ASN A 164 10.44 15.89 0.81
N ARG A 165 9.44 16.68 1.23
CA ARG A 165 9.05 16.85 2.63
C ARG A 165 8.25 15.67 3.17
N TYR A 166 7.56 14.95 2.29
CA TYR A 166 6.60 13.90 2.64
C TYR A 166 7.27 12.52 2.49
N LYS A 167 8.04 12.14 3.53
CA LYS A 167 8.87 10.92 3.52
C LYS A 167 8.07 9.62 3.41
N GLY A 168 6.79 9.63 3.70
CA GLY A 168 5.91 8.47 3.55
C GLY A 168 5.54 8.17 2.09
N ILE A 169 5.65 9.16 1.19
CA ILE A 169 5.22 9.01 -0.20
C ILE A 169 6.37 8.52 -1.07
N ASP A 170 6.22 7.34 -1.65
CA ASP A 170 7.14 6.72 -2.62
C ASP A 170 6.61 6.85 -4.05
N PHE A 171 5.28 6.79 -4.24
CA PHE A 171 4.66 6.82 -5.55
C PHE A 171 3.45 7.74 -5.59
N GLY A 172 3.12 8.15 -6.80
CA GLY A 172 1.80 8.69 -7.11
C GLY A 172 1.42 8.37 -8.54
N CYS A 173 0.12 8.19 -8.77
CA CYS A 173 -0.45 7.99 -10.08
C CYS A 173 -1.67 8.91 -10.25
N ALA A 174 -1.59 9.84 -11.19
CA ALA A 174 -2.70 10.65 -11.65
C ALA A 174 -3.01 10.27 -13.10
N ILE A 175 -4.10 9.54 -13.32
CA ILE A 175 -4.37 8.85 -14.61
C ILE A 175 -4.32 9.78 -15.80
N ASN A 176 -4.82 11.00 -15.63
CA ASN A 176 -4.90 12.01 -16.70
C ASN A 176 -3.58 12.78 -16.91
N ASN A 177 -2.58 12.60 -16.02
CA ASN A 177 -1.40 13.43 -16.03
C ASN A 177 -0.09 12.61 -16.12
N PHE A 178 0.30 11.94 -15.03
CA PHE A 178 1.54 11.19 -14.94
C PHE A 178 1.55 10.26 -13.73
N THR A 179 2.42 9.26 -13.79
CA THR A 179 2.90 8.51 -12.62
C THR A 179 4.22 9.13 -12.17
N PHE A 180 4.46 9.19 -10.87
CA PHE A 180 5.75 9.58 -10.32
C PHE A 180 6.27 8.57 -9.31
N HIS A 181 7.60 8.45 -9.23
CA HIS A 181 8.33 7.65 -8.25
C HIS A 181 9.39 8.50 -7.56
N VAL A 182 9.34 8.53 -6.23
CA VAL A 182 10.31 9.23 -5.39
C VAL A 182 11.38 8.24 -4.96
N ARG A 183 12.54 8.31 -5.57
CA ARG A 183 13.68 7.50 -5.14
C ARG A 183 14.29 8.07 -3.88
N ARG A 184 14.51 7.20 -2.90
CA ARG A 184 15.09 7.53 -1.59
C ARG A 184 16.24 6.59 -1.26
N ASN A 185 17.16 7.04 -0.41
CA ASN A 185 18.17 6.18 0.18
C ASN A 185 17.60 5.38 1.37
N GLU A 186 18.43 4.56 2.01
CA GLU A 186 18.05 3.75 3.17
C GLU A 186 17.56 4.59 4.37
N ASN A 187 18.00 5.84 4.48
CA ASN A 187 17.57 6.79 5.52
C ASN A 187 16.30 7.56 5.15
N ARG A 188 15.63 7.18 4.07
CA ARG A 188 14.43 7.86 3.54
C ARG A 188 14.69 9.29 3.06
N GLU A 189 15.94 9.63 2.73
CA GLU A 189 16.28 10.92 2.14
C GLU A 189 16.04 10.91 0.64
N PHE A 190 15.58 12.02 0.11
CA PHE A 190 15.27 12.21 -1.29
C PHE A 190 16.53 12.12 -2.17
N LEU A 191 16.48 11.31 -3.21
CA LEU A 191 17.53 11.20 -4.22
C LEU A 191 17.09 11.80 -5.56
N SER A 192 15.92 11.37 -6.05
CA SER A 192 15.41 11.84 -7.35
C SER A 192 13.91 11.61 -7.45
N LEU A 193 13.28 12.32 -8.38
CA LEU A 193 11.90 12.12 -8.80
C LEU A 193 11.90 11.68 -10.28
N ILE A 194 11.27 10.56 -10.56
CA ILE A 194 11.08 10.04 -11.91
C ILE A 194 9.60 10.16 -12.26
N THR A 195 9.28 10.53 -13.48
CA THR A 195 7.91 10.70 -13.94
C THR A 195 7.69 10.03 -15.29
N SER A 196 6.47 9.56 -15.53
CA SER A 196 6.03 9.07 -16.85
C SER A 196 5.59 10.20 -17.76
N SER A 197 5.48 9.91 -19.05
CA SER A 197 4.64 10.69 -19.95
C SER A 197 3.15 10.45 -19.64
N LYS A 198 2.28 11.31 -20.17
CA LYS A 198 0.83 11.21 -20.01
C LYS A 198 0.26 9.92 -20.64
N ASP A 199 0.81 9.53 -21.79
CA ASP A 199 0.32 8.37 -22.56
C ASP A 199 0.75 7.02 -21.95
N GLU A 200 1.70 7.05 -21.01
CA GLU A 200 2.26 5.86 -20.38
C GLU A 200 2.00 5.80 -18.87
N THR A 201 1.06 6.58 -18.38
CA THR A 201 0.81 6.75 -16.94
C THR A 201 0.54 5.41 -16.24
N ILE A 202 -0.44 4.65 -16.70
CA ILE A 202 -0.82 3.38 -16.08
C ILE A 202 0.21 2.29 -16.35
N LEU A 203 0.79 2.25 -17.55
CA LEU A 203 1.83 1.27 -17.87
C LEU A 203 3.07 1.47 -17.00
N SER A 204 3.49 2.72 -16.81
CA SER A 204 4.60 3.07 -15.91
C SER A 204 4.30 2.70 -14.47
N PHE A 205 3.10 3.01 -13.98
CA PHE A 205 2.67 2.65 -12.63
C PHE A 205 2.63 1.14 -12.43
N PHE A 206 2.11 0.40 -13.40
CA PHE A 206 2.04 -1.05 -13.37
C PHE A 206 3.43 -1.69 -13.19
N TYR A 207 4.40 -1.33 -14.03
CA TYR A 207 5.74 -1.89 -13.92
C TYR A 207 6.45 -1.45 -12.65
N LEU A 208 6.28 -0.18 -12.26
CA LEU A 208 6.88 0.35 -11.06
C LEU A 208 6.42 -0.39 -9.80
N ILE A 209 5.12 -0.55 -9.62
CA ILE A 209 4.59 -1.23 -8.42
C ILE A 209 4.97 -2.72 -8.40
N LEU A 210 4.95 -3.39 -9.55
CA LEU A 210 5.38 -4.78 -9.63
C LEU A 210 6.86 -4.95 -9.28
N ASP A 211 7.74 -4.09 -9.79
CA ASP A 211 9.18 -4.14 -9.53
C ASP A 211 9.46 -3.90 -8.03
N GLU A 212 8.83 -2.91 -7.43
CA GLU A 212 9.01 -2.61 -6.02
C GLU A 212 8.44 -3.70 -5.11
N LEU A 213 7.26 -4.24 -5.40
CA LEU A 213 6.70 -5.38 -4.66
C LEU A 213 7.56 -6.64 -4.82
N TYR A 214 8.15 -6.85 -5.99
CA TYR A 214 9.06 -7.97 -6.23
C TYR A 214 10.35 -7.85 -5.41
N LYS A 215 10.91 -6.66 -5.29
CA LYS A 215 12.09 -6.37 -4.45
C LYS A 215 11.84 -6.65 -2.96
N LEU A 216 10.64 -6.41 -2.48
CA LEU A 216 10.26 -6.72 -1.09
C LEU A 216 10.23 -8.23 -0.80
N GLY A 217 9.94 -9.05 -1.82
CA GLY A 217 9.88 -10.50 -1.71
C GLY A 217 8.70 -10.99 -0.87
N THR A 218 8.97 -11.51 0.33
CA THR A 218 7.95 -11.95 1.29
C THR A 218 8.01 -11.10 2.55
N VAL A 219 6.88 -11.00 3.26
CA VAL A 219 6.81 -10.35 4.58
C VAL A 219 7.66 -11.06 5.63
N ALA A 220 8.00 -10.36 6.70
CA ALA A 220 8.65 -10.96 7.87
C ALA A 220 7.70 -11.96 8.55
N GLY A 221 8.26 -12.99 9.18
CA GLY A 221 7.45 -13.93 9.96
C GLY A 221 6.81 -13.24 11.16
N LEU A 222 5.48 -13.18 11.17
CA LEU A 222 4.70 -12.63 12.29
C LEU A 222 4.88 -13.49 13.54
N ASP A 223 5.14 -12.88 14.69
CA ASP A 223 5.12 -13.59 15.97
C ASP A 223 3.71 -13.54 16.59
N ILE A 224 2.91 -14.57 16.32
CA ILE A 224 1.54 -14.71 16.84
C ILE A 224 1.49 -14.69 18.37
N ARG A 225 2.59 -15.08 19.04
CA ARG A 225 2.66 -15.11 20.51
C ARG A 225 2.64 -13.70 21.09
N GLU A 226 3.23 -12.71 20.43
CA GLU A 226 3.17 -11.31 20.86
C GLU A 226 1.72 -10.79 20.85
N TYR A 227 0.95 -11.17 19.86
CA TYR A 227 -0.49 -10.87 19.82
C TYR A 227 -1.26 -11.61 20.91
N ALA A 228 -0.95 -12.89 21.16
CA ALA A 228 -1.57 -13.66 22.23
C ALA A 228 -1.25 -13.06 23.63
N TYR A 229 -0.02 -12.64 23.87
CA TYR A 229 0.37 -11.99 25.13
C TYR A 229 -0.33 -10.65 25.35
N ALA A 230 -0.61 -9.90 24.28
CA ALA A 230 -1.30 -8.62 24.35
C ALA A 230 -2.81 -8.77 24.64
N THR A 231 -3.41 -9.93 24.31
CA THR A 231 -4.86 -10.13 24.35
C THR A 231 -5.34 -11.13 25.39
N LEU A 232 -4.48 -12.04 25.88
CA LEU A 232 -4.83 -13.09 26.83
C LEU A 232 -4.31 -12.78 28.24
N GLU A 233 -5.19 -12.80 29.24
CA GLU A 233 -4.81 -12.55 30.63
C GLU A 233 -4.19 -13.78 31.32
N GLN A 234 -4.83 -14.94 31.18
CA GLN A 234 -4.49 -16.16 31.91
C GLN A 234 -3.73 -17.18 31.05
N PHE A 235 -4.18 -17.42 29.84
CA PHE A 235 -3.55 -18.38 28.93
C PHE A 235 -2.31 -17.78 28.30
N LYS A 236 -1.16 -18.43 28.49
CA LYS A 236 0.12 -18.01 27.90
C LYS A 236 0.65 -19.11 26.99
N ILE A 237 0.99 -18.73 25.76
CA ILE A 237 1.70 -19.59 24.82
C ILE A 237 3.19 -19.52 25.18
N GLU A 238 3.81 -20.64 25.51
CA GLU A 238 5.22 -20.67 25.87
C GLU A 238 6.09 -20.07 24.75
N ARG A 239 6.99 -19.17 25.13
CA ARG A 239 8.08 -18.74 24.26
C ARG A 239 9.02 -19.93 24.12
N GLY A 240 8.90 -20.68 23.03
CA GLY A 240 9.84 -21.77 22.78
C GLY A 240 11.26 -21.28 22.96
N GLY A 241 12.01 -21.93 23.88
CA GLY A 241 13.42 -21.64 24.11
C GLY A 241 14.18 -21.82 22.78
N VAL A 242 15.11 -20.91 22.53
CA VAL A 242 16.11 -21.00 21.47
C VAL A 242 17.09 -22.07 21.81
#